data_72273aa8cc01b87362f96413046555d3
#
_entry.id   72273aa8cc01b87362f96413046555d3
#
_cell.length_a   1.000
_cell.length_b   1.000
_cell.length_c   1.000
_cell.angle_alpha   90.00
_cell.angle_beta   90.00
_cell.angle_gamma   90.00
#
_symmetry.space_group_name_H-M   'P 1'
#
loop_
_entity.id
_entity.type
_entity.pdbx_description
1 polymer ?
#
loop_
_entity_poly.entity_id
_entity_poly.type
_entity_poly.pdbx_seq_one_letter_code
_entity_poly.pdbx_strand_id
1 'polypeptide(L)'
;MVVYSIAVNEKDLTGGRAVSEGRLRQAMLLDFYGELLTEKQRLCFDLHYNEDLSLSEIAEQCGISRQGVWENIRRAEGAMEDIEAKTGLLRRFEENRVALEKIREDMRSLAAMTGGQAHETAVKAMKEIDTVIARG
;
A
#
# COMPACT_ATOMS: atom_id res chain seq x y z
N MET A 1 5.88 9.31 7.62
CA MET A 1 4.69 8.92 6.84
C MET A 1 5.10 8.78 5.39
N VAL A 2 5.11 7.57 4.91
CA VAL A 2 5.60 7.27 3.57
C VAL A 2 4.53 7.67 2.57
N VAL A 3 4.87 8.57 1.65
CA VAL A 3 4.02 8.85 0.49
C VAL A 3 4.07 7.62 -0.40
N TYR A 4 2.93 6.95 -0.59
CA TYR A 4 2.80 5.88 -1.56
C TYR A 4 2.98 6.44 -2.97
N SER A 5 4.22 6.55 -3.40
CA SER A 5 4.54 6.56 -4.81
C SER A 5 4.56 5.11 -5.25
N ILE A 6 3.42 4.60 -5.67
CA ILE A 6 3.37 3.31 -6.35
C ILE A 6 4.04 3.54 -7.70
N ALA A 7 5.34 3.27 -7.77
CA ALA A 7 5.99 3.03 -9.03
C ALA A 7 5.43 1.71 -9.56
N VAL A 8 4.34 1.79 -10.33
CA VAL A 8 3.86 0.67 -11.12
C VAL A 8 4.97 0.36 -12.10
N ASN A 9 5.69 -0.73 -11.84
CA ASN A 9 6.67 -1.22 -12.78
C ASN A 9 5.92 -1.68 -14.04
N GLU A 10 6.25 -1.12 -15.20
CA GLU A 10 5.60 -1.46 -16.48
C GLU A 10 5.63 -2.97 -16.82
N LYS A 11 6.46 -3.74 -16.14
CA LYS A 11 6.50 -5.21 -16.25
C LYS A 11 5.29 -5.92 -15.62
N ASP A 12 4.53 -5.26 -14.74
CA ASP A 12 3.35 -5.84 -14.10
C ASP A 12 2.08 -5.75 -14.96
N LEU A 13 2.13 -5.07 -16.11
CA LEU A 13 0.99 -4.89 -17.00
C LEU A 13 0.65 -6.13 -17.86
N THR A 14 1.48 -7.17 -17.84
CA THR A 14 1.31 -8.33 -18.73
C THR A 14 0.95 -9.65 -18.05
N GLY A 15 0.76 -9.69 -16.74
CA GLY A 15 0.62 -10.96 -16.02
C GLY A 15 -0.31 -11.00 -14.82
N GLY A 16 -1.53 -10.49 -14.92
CA GLY A 16 -2.60 -10.83 -13.99
C GLY A 16 -2.81 -9.89 -12.81
N ARG A 17 -3.97 -9.26 -12.80
CA ARG A 17 -4.52 -8.38 -11.75
C ARG A 17 -4.37 -8.97 -10.32
N ALA A 18 -4.50 -10.27 -10.16
CA ALA A 18 -4.45 -10.94 -8.86
C ALA A 18 -3.05 -10.97 -8.22
N VAL A 19 -1.99 -11.05 -9.03
CA VAL A 19 -0.60 -11.05 -8.51
C VAL A 19 -0.18 -9.65 -8.08
N SER A 20 -0.61 -8.62 -8.81
CA SER A 20 -0.34 -7.22 -8.46
C SER A 20 -1.08 -6.77 -7.19
N GLU A 21 -2.33 -7.20 -7.01
CA GLU A 21 -3.14 -6.89 -5.82
C GLU A 21 -2.56 -7.53 -4.55
N GLY A 22 -2.12 -8.79 -4.62
CA GLY A 22 -1.47 -9.48 -3.52
C GLY A 22 -0.16 -8.80 -3.11
N ARG A 23 0.66 -8.40 -4.07
CA ARG A 23 1.91 -7.67 -3.79
C ARG A 23 1.66 -6.29 -3.20
N LEU A 24 0.67 -5.57 -3.72
CA LEU A 24 0.28 -4.28 -3.17
C LEU A 24 -0.16 -4.41 -1.71
N ARG A 25 -0.99 -5.41 -1.39
CA ARG A 25 -1.41 -5.67 -0.01
C ARG A 25 -0.21 -5.92 0.90
N GLN A 26 0.76 -6.74 0.48
CA GLN A 26 1.95 -7.01 1.28
C GLN A 26 2.81 -5.76 1.49
N ALA A 27 2.97 -4.93 0.47
CA ALA A 27 3.66 -3.65 0.60
C ALA A 27 2.96 -2.71 1.60
N MET A 28 1.63 -2.67 1.58
CA MET A 28 0.83 -1.87 2.52
C MET A 28 0.95 -2.40 3.96
N LEU A 29 0.92 -3.71 4.16
CA LEU A 29 1.14 -4.32 5.48
C LEU A 29 2.53 -3.95 6.03
N LEU A 30 3.55 -3.97 5.19
CA LEU A 30 4.90 -3.56 5.60
C LEU A 30 4.95 -2.10 6.03
N ASP A 31 4.26 -1.22 5.32
CA ASP A 31 4.22 0.20 5.70
C ASP A 31 3.50 0.43 7.03
N PHE A 32 2.41 -0.29 7.28
CA PHE A 32 1.66 -0.17 8.53
C PHE A 32 2.36 -0.82 9.71
N TYR A 33 2.96 -2.00 9.51
CA TYR A 33 3.42 -2.86 10.60
C TYR A 33 4.90 -3.25 10.54
N GLY A 34 5.63 -2.80 9.52
CA GLY A 34 7.01 -3.21 9.29
C GLY A 34 7.96 -2.90 10.45
N GLU A 35 7.71 -1.85 11.21
CA GLU A 35 8.52 -1.49 12.39
C GLU A 35 8.34 -2.45 13.56
N LEU A 36 7.29 -3.27 13.55
CA LEU A 36 7.05 -4.32 14.55
C LEU A 36 7.75 -5.64 14.21
N LEU A 37 8.34 -5.74 13.04
CA LEU A 37 9.12 -6.89 12.60
C LEU A 37 10.56 -6.82 13.12
N THR A 38 11.23 -7.98 13.20
CA THR A 38 12.68 -7.99 13.37
C THR A 38 13.35 -7.39 12.14
N GLU A 39 14.55 -6.85 12.31
CA GLU A 39 15.30 -6.22 11.23
C GLU A 39 15.53 -7.18 10.04
N LYS A 40 15.86 -8.45 10.33
CA LYS A 40 16.03 -9.48 9.30
C LYS A 40 14.73 -9.81 8.57
N GLN A 41 13.63 -9.95 9.29
CA GLN A 41 12.31 -10.19 8.68
C GLN A 41 11.91 -9.04 7.76
N ARG A 42 12.06 -7.83 8.25
CA ARG A 42 11.74 -6.62 7.48
C ARG A 42 12.60 -6.52 6.22
N LEU A 43 13.90 -6.72 6.35
CA LEU A 43 14.83 -6.64 5.22
C LEU A 43 14.52 -7.70 4.15
N CYS A 44 14.39 -8.97 4.53
CA CYS A 44 14.07 -10.05 3.58
C CYS A 44 12.73 -9.80 2.88
N PHE A 45 11.74 -9.34 3.62
CA PHE A 45 10.43 -9.02 3.08
C PHE A 45 10.46 -7.86 2.09
N ASP A 46 11.14 -6.77 2.45
CA ASP A 46 11.29 -5.57 1.61
C ASP A 46 12.01 -5.89 0.30
N LEU A 47 13.11 -6.60 0.37
CA LEU A 47 13.87 -7.02 -0.81
C LEU A 47 13.05 -7.92 -1.75
N HIS A 48 12.19 -8.76 -1.19
CA HIS A 48 11.35 -9.66 -1.98
C HIS A 48 10.16 -8.94 -2.63
N TYR A 49 9.39 -8.18 -1.86
CA TYR A 49 8.14 -7.60 -2.33
C TYR A 49 8.31 -6.23 -3.00
N ASN A 50 9.20 -5.39 -2.52
CA ASN A 50 9.39 -4.05 -3.07
C ASN A 50 10.51 -4.00 -4.12
N GLU A 51 11.61 -4.72 -3.89
CA GLU A 51 12.76 -4.74 -4.81
C GLU A 51 12.71 -5.89 -5.84
N ASP A 52 11.72 -6.77 -5.73
CA ASP A 52 11.50 -7.91 -6.64
C ASP A 52 12.69 -8.86 -6.79
N LEU A 53 13.45 -9.05 -5.70
CA LEU A 53 14.59 -9.97 -5.69
C LEU A 53 14.13 -11.41 -5.46
N SER A 54 14.83 -12.35 -6.10
CA SER A 54 14.65 -13.78 -5.86
C SER A 54 15.21 -14.19 -4.49
N LEU A 55 14.75 -15.33 -3.98
CA LEU A 55 15.28 -15.87 -2.72
C LEU A 55 16.79 -16.08 -2.76
N SER A 56 17.34 -16.46 -3.91
CA SER A 56 18.79 -16.65 -4.10
C SER A 56 19.57 -15.34 -4.00
N GLU A 57 19.07 -14.29 -4.64
CA GLU A 57 19.68 -12.95 -4.60
C GLU A 57 19.64 -12.36 -3.19
N ILE A 58 18.52 -12.52 -2.49
CA ILE A 58 18.38 -12.09 -1.10
C ILE A 58 19.33 -12.88 -0.18
N ALA A 59 19.40 -14.20 -0.37
CA ALA A 59 20.30 -15.07 0.41
C ALA A 59 21.77 -14.65 0.26
N GLU A 60 22.19 -14.35 -0.94
CA GLU A 60 23.55 -13.85 -1.24
C GLU A 60 23.80 -12.49 -0.59
N GLN A 61 22.86 -11.56 -0.74
CA GLN A 61 22.96 -10.21 -0.20
C GLN A 61 22.96 -10.18 1.33
N CYS A 62 22.15 -11.02 1.96
CA CYS A 62 22.00 -11.07 3.42
C CYS A 62 22.95 -12.05 4.12
N GLY A 63 23.71 -12.85 3.37
CA GLY A 63 24.63 -13.84 3.94
C GLY A 63 23.95 -14.96 4.71
N ILE A 64 22.75 -15.37 4.30
CA ILE A 64 21.98 -16.47 4.90
C ILE A 64 21.54 -17.47 3.83
N SER A 65 21.02 -18.63 4.23
CA SER A 65 20.52 -19.63 3.31
C SER A 65 19.22 -19.17 2.62
N ARG A 66 18.91 -19.72 1.44
CA ARG A 66 17.62 -19.52 0.75
C ARG A 66 16.44 -19.92 1.64
N GLN A 67 16.59 -21.04 2.37
CA GLN A 67 15.60 -21.50 3.34
C GLN A 67 15.41 -20.46 4.46
N GLY A 68 16.49 -19.87 4.96
CA GLY A 68 16.45 -18.81 5.97
C GLY A 68 15.75 -17.55 5.47
N VAL A 69 15.96 -17.16 4.20
CA VAL A 69 15.23 -16.05 3.57
C VAL A 69 13.73 -16.35 3.54
N TRP A 70 13.35 -17.51 3.02
CA TRP A 70 11.96 -17.92 2.91
C TRP A 70 11.25 -17.94 4.28
N GLU A 71 11.92 -18.47 5.32
CA GLU A 71 11.39 -18.48 6.68
C GLU A 71 11.19 -17.07 7.24
N ASN A 72 12.13 -16.15 7.01
CA ASN A 72 12.00 -14.76 7.45
C ASN A 72 10.81 -14.07 6.77
N ILE A 73 10.64 -14.26 5.46
CA ILE A 73 9.49 -13.73 4.72
C ILE A 73 8.18 -14.29 5.27
N ARG A 74 8.08 -15.60 5.44
CA ARG A 74 6.87 -16.26 5.97
C ARG A 74 6.51 -15.81 7.38
N ARG A 75 7.49 -15.63 8.23
CA ARG A 75 7.28 -15.12 9.60
C ARG A 75 6.84 -13.66 9.59
N ALA A 76 7.41 -12.84 8.70
CA ALA A 76 6.98 -11.47 8.52
C ALA A 76 5.52 -11.38 8.05
N GLU A 77 5.16 -12.14 7.03
CA GLU A 77 3.76 -12.24 6.53
C GLU A 77 2.79 -12.61 7.66
N GLY A 78 3.08 -13.70 8.37
CA GLY A 78 2.23 -14.19 9.46
C GLY A 78 2.09 -13.17 10.59
N ALA A 79 3.18 -12.54 11.00
CA ALA A 79 3.16 -11.53 12.06
C ALA A 79 2.32 -10.30 11.66
N MET A 80 2.46 -9.81 10.46
CA MET A 80 1.71 -8.64 9.99
C MET A 80 0.21 -8.96 9.80
N GLU A 81 -0.12 -10.14 9.26
CA GLU A 81 -1.51 -10.58 9.13
C GLU A 81 -2.18 -10.79 10.50
N ASP A 82 -1.47 -11.32 11.48
CA ASP A 82 -1.98 -11.47 12.85
C ASP A 82 -2.26 -10.11 13.50
N ILE A 83 -1.41 -9.12 13.29
CA ILE A 83 -1.61 -7.75 13.77
C ILE A 83 -2.82 -7.13 13.06
N GLU A 84 -2.90 -7.25 11.74
CA GLU A 84 -4.03 -6.74 10.95
C GLU A 84 -5.36 -7.38 11.36
N ALA A 85 -5.38 -8.68 11.61
CA ALA A 85 -6.56 -9.38 12.10
C ALA A 85 -7.08 -8.81 13.43
N LYS A 86 -6.19 -8.31 14.27
CA LYS A 86 -6.54 -7.71 15.57
C LYS A 86 -6.88 -6.23 15.49
N THR A 87 -6.18 -5.48 14.65
CA THR A 87 -6.32 -4.01 14.60
C THR A 87 -7.29 -3.53 13.51
N GLY A 88 -7.31 -4.20 12.36
CA GLY A 88 -8.10 -3.79 11.20
C GLY A 88 -7.74 -2.41 10.64
N LEU A 89 -6.53 -1.91 10.92
CA LEU A 89 -6.11 -0.56 10.50
C LEU A 89 -6.01 -0.43 8.99
N LEU A 90 -5.39 -1.41 8.32
CA LEU A 90 -5.27 -1.40 6.87
C LEU A 90 -6.64 -1.47 6.20
N ARG A 91 -7.51 -2.36 6.66
CA ARG A 91 -8.88 -2.46 6.14
C ARG A 91 -9.64 -1.13 6.27
N ARG A 92 -9.60 -0.51 7.44
CA ARG A 92 -10.27 0.79 7.66
C ARG A 92 -9.68 1.89 6.80
N PHE A 93 -8.37 1.88 6.61
CA PHE A 93 -7.70 2.81 5.72
C PHE A 93 -8.20 2.66 4.27
N GLU A 94 -8.29 1.44 3.76
CA GLU A 94 -8.78 1.15 2.41
C GLU A 94 -10.26 1.54 2.25
N GLU A 95 -11.11 1.20 3.22
CA GLU A 95 -12.53 1.57 3.24
C GLU A 95 -12.71 3.10 3.23
N ASN A 96 -11.95 3.80 4.03
CA ASN A 96 -11.98 5.27 4.08
C ASN A 96 -11.49 5.89 2.76
N ARG A 97 -10.44 5.35 2.16
CA ARG A 97 -9.93 5.81 0.87
C ARG A 97 -10.97 5.68 -0.22
N VAL A 98 -11.63 4.53 -0.31
CA VAL A 98 -12.70 4.28 -1.29
C VAL A 98 -13.87 5.25 -1.07
N ALA A 99 -14.27 5.48 0.17
CA ALA A 99 -15.35 6.44 0.50
C ALA A 99 -14.96 7.87 0.10
N LEU A 100 -13.75 8.29 0.39
CA LEU A 100 -13.25 9.62 0.01
C LEU A 100 -13.16 9.81 -1.50
N GLU A 101 -12.69 8.81 -2.23
CA GLU A 101 -12.65 8.84 -3.70
C GLU A 101 -14.05 8.99 -4.31
N LYS A 102 -15.04 8.31 -3.72
CA LYS A 102 -16.44 8.44 -4.15
C LYS A 102 -16.99 9.85 -3.87
N ILE A 103 -16.76 10.39 -2.69
CA ILE A 103 -17.18 11.76 -2.33
C ILE A 103 -16.50 12.78 -3.27
N ARG A 104 -15.23 12.58 -3.58
CA ARG A 104 -14.50 13.41 -4.53
C ARG A 104 -15.16 13.41 -5.91
N GLU A 105 -15.59 12.25 -6.41
CA GLU A 105 -16.29 12.15 -7.69
C GLU A 105 -17.66 12.84 -7.66
N ASP A 106 -18.41 12.70 -6.56
CA ASP A 106 -19.66 13.42 -6.37
C ASP A 106 -19.44 14.94 -6.37
N MET A 107 -18.38 15.43 -5.73
CA MET A 107 -18.00 16.85 -5.75
C MET A 107 -17.59 17.31 -7.14
N ARG A 108 -16.90 16.48 -7.91
CA ARG A 108 -16.53 16.77 -9.31
C ARG A 108 -17.79 16.95 -10.15
N SER A 109 -18.76 16.04 -10.03
CA SER A 109 -20.03 16.10 -10.72
C SER A 109 -20.80 17.37 -10.35
N LEU A 110 -20.84 17.70 -9.06
CA LEU A 110 -21.50 18.91 -8.57
C LEU A 110 -20.85 20.19 -9.11
N ALA A 111 -19.51 20.24 -9.16
CA ALA A 111 -18.77 21.36 -9.73
C ALA A 111 -19.06 21.56 -11.22
N ALA A 112 -19.26 20.47 -11.97
CA ALA A 112 -19.61 20.52 -13.39
C ALA A 112 -21.05 21.01 -13.65
N MET A 113 -21.95 20.82 -12.68
CA MET A 113 -23.39 21.17 -12.79
C MET A 113 -23.73 22.55 -12.24
N THR A 114 -22.80 23.21 -11.56
CA THR A 114 -23.04 24.48 -10.83
C THR A 114 -22.05 25.56 -11.23
N GLY A 115 -22.40 26.81 -10.91
CA GLY A 115 -21.51 27.96 -11.07
C GLY A 115 -21.45 28.80 -9.79
N GLY A 116 -20.67 29.87 -9.83
CA GLY A 116 -20.55 30.81 -8.71
C GLY A 116 -20.01 30.17 -7.44
N GLN A 117 -20.57 30.54 -6.32
CA GLN A 117 -20.12 30.10 -4.99
C GLN A 117 -20.25 28.57 -4.78
N ALA A 118 -21.29 27.95 -5.35
CA ALA A 118 -21.47 26.50 -5.25
C ALA A 118 -20.34 25.73 -5.95
N HIS A 119 -19.94 26.19 -7.13
CA HIS A 119 -18.80 25.63 -7.86
C HIS A 119 -17.49 25.79 -7.06
N GLU A 120 -17.23 26.97 -6.55
CA GLU A 120 -16.02 27.25 -5.74
C GLU A 120 -15.97 26.37 -4.49
N THR A 121 -17.11 26.18 -3.81
CA THR A 121 -17.22 25.31 -2.63
C THR A 121 -16.93 23.85 -2.97
N ALA A 122 -17.48 23.34 -4.08
CA ALA A 122 -17.25 21.97 -4.54
C ALA A 122 -15.77 21.76 -4.90
N VAL A 123 -15.14 22.69 -5.61
CA VAL A 123 -13.71 22.63 -5.95
C VAL A 123 -12.83 22.65 -4.69
N LYS A 124 -13.17 23.49 -3.71
CA LYS A 124 -12.48 23.54 -2.43
C LYS A 124 -12.57 22.21 -1.67
N ALA A 125 -13.75 21.60 -1.61
CA ALA A 125 -13.96 20.29 -1.00
C ALA A 125 -13.12 19.19 -1.68
N MET A 126 -13.04 19.19 -3.01
CA MET A 126 -12.18 18.27 -3.76
C MET A 126 -10.71 18.40 -3.36
N LYS A 127 -10.20 19.60 -3.22
CA LYS A 127 -8.80 19.84 -2.81
C LYS A 127 -8.54 19.36 -1.37
N GLU A 128 -9.49 19.53 -0.47
CA GLU A 128 -9.40 19.03 0.89
C GLU A 128 -9.36 17.49 0.92
N ILE A 129 -10.22 16.83 0.12
CA ILE A 129 -10.24 15.38 -0.03
C ILE A 129 -8.90 14.89 -0.61
N ASP A 130 -8.39 15.52 -1.67
CA ASP A 130 -7.09 15.18 -2.26
C ASP A 130 -5.95 15.27 -1.22
N THR A 131 -5.99 16.27 -0.36
CA THR A 131 -5.03 16.43 0.72
C THR A 131 -5.10 15.30 1.73
N VAL A 132 -6.30 14.85 2.10
CA VAL A 132 -6.51 13.72 3.03
C VAL A 132 -6.03 12.42 2.38
N ILE A 133 -6.38 12.16 1.12
CA ILE A 133 -5.95 10.96 0.40
C ILE A 133 -4.42 10.92 0.28
N ALA A 134 -3.78 12.04 -0.02
CA ALA A 134 -2.32 12.12 -0.17
C ALA A 134 -1.55 11.93 1.14
N ARG A 135 -2.15 12.25 2.28
CA ARG A 135 -1.55 12.03 3.60
C ARG A 135 -1.63 10.58 4.08
N GLY A 136 -2.49 9.79 3.46
CA GLY A 136 -2.67 8.36 3.72
C GLY A 136 -3.38 8.09 5.01
#